data_41c264eb2694153b7bee7b6683e2e4bf
#
_entry.id   41c264eb2694153b7bee7b6683e2e4bf
#
_cell.length_a   1.000
_cell.length_b   1.000
_cell.length_c   1.000
_cell.angle_alpha   90.00
_cell.angle_beta   90.00
_cell.angle_gamma   90.00
#
_symmetry.space_group_name_H-M   'P 1'
#
loop_
_entity.id
_entity.type
_entity.pdbx_description
1 polymer ?
#
loop_
_entity_poly.entity_id
_entity_poly.type
_entity_poly.pdbx_seq_one_letter_code
_entity_poly.pdbx_strand_id
1 'polypeptide(L)'
;MDRLTWLRSFLALAIFLAVARCSPAQTSVRVVQVYVALADNQHQGIVPVPAKLGDGDAPASNLYWGAAFGVKTYFRGSRDWELVYAKPGPTSSILERCVFRYRTRAIYLVADAYRGSEIRQALTDFLSAAAGLRGESLSLTNNRSTLVLTIGGGADLVAYVGHDAFMDFQIEPIHGTRGKPSRPVIVLACDSKYFFAPYLKEAGASPLLWTTGLMAPEAYTLKAAIDGWIADEDGESIRSHAAEAYNKYQHCGSLAALHLFATGW
;
A
#
# COMPACT_ATOMS: atom_id res chain seq x y z
N MET A 1 16.40 -90.92 -20.46
CA MET A 1 17.62 -90.35 -19.83
C MET A 1 17.56 -88.84 -20.08
N ASP A 2 17.00 -88.14 -19.12
CA ASP A 2 16.54 -86.78 -19.26
C ASP A 2 17.30 -85.84 -18.41
N ARG A 3 17.76 -84.75 -18.98
CA ARG A 3 18.37 -83.72 -18.21
C ARG A 3 17.47 -82.49 -18.20
N LEU A 4 16.87 -82.22 -17.03
CA LEU A 4 16.13 -81.04 -16.71
C LEU A 4 17.13 -79.87 -16.55
N THR A 5 17.00 -78.84 -17.35
CA THR A 5 17.69 -77.58 -17.22
C THR A 5 16.78 -76.59 -16.53
N TRP A 6 17.16 -76.14 -15.34
CA TRP A 6 16.48 -75.10 -14.59
C TRP A 6 16.89 -73.73 -15.10
N LEU A 7 15.93 -72.99 -15.69
CA LEU A 7 16.09 -71.57 -16.01
C LEU A 7 15.75 -70.75 -14.75
N ARG A 8 16.75 -70.11 -14.16
CA ARG A 8 16.53 -69.14 -13.09
C ARG A 8 16.31 -67.74 -13.72
N SER A 9 15.05 -67.28 -13.73
CA SER A 9 14.69 -65.90 -14.08
C SER A 9 15.00 -64.97 -12.93
N PHE A 10 16.00 -64.13 -13.07
CA PHE A 10 16.23 -62.99 -12.16
C PHE A 10 15.28 -61.85 -12.55
N LEU A 11 14.25 -61.60 -11.74
CA LEU A 11 13.41 -60.44 -11.83
C LEU A 11 14.09 -59.27 -11.12
N ALA A 12 14.73 -58.37 -11.87
CA ALA A 12 15.31 -57.12 -11.35
C ALA A 12 14.20 -56.09 -11.12
N LEU A 13 13.80 -55.92 -9.88
CA LEU A 13 12.85 -54.91 -9.46
C LEU A 13 13.58 -53.55 -9.40
N ALA A 14 13.45 -52.70 -10.45
CA ALA A 14 13.95 -51.36 -10.45
C ALA A 14 13.01 -50.46 -9.63
N ILE A 15 13.40 -50.15 -8.41
CA ILE A 15 12.69 -49.15 -7.58
C ILE A 15 13.06 -47.75 -8.10
N PHE A 16 12.17 -47.15 -8.88
CA PHE A 16 12.27 -45.71 -9.21
C PHE A 16 11.89 -44.90 -7.96
N LEU A 17 12.86 -44.40 -7.22
CA LEU A 17 12.65 -43.34 -6.24
C LEU A 17 12.35 -42.06 -7.01
N ALA A 18 11.08 -41.71 -7.10
CA ALA A 18 10.63 -40.39 -7.52
C ALA A 18 11.02 -39.38 -6.43
N VAL A 19 12.17 -38.74 -6.59
CA VAL A 19 12.55 -37.58 -5.77
C VAL A 19 11.63 -36.44 -6.21
N ALA A 20 10.54 -36.21 -5.47
CA ALA A 20 9.73 -35.02 -5.61
C ALA A 20 10.63 -33.82 -5.33
N ARG A 21 11.10 -33.16 -6.39
CA ARG A 21 11.73 -31.83 -6.28
C ARG A 21 10.66 -30.89 -5.80
N CYS A 22 10.65 -30.61 -4.50
CA CYS A 22 9.92 -29.49 -3.94
C CYS A 22 10.54 -28.23 -4.55
N SER A 23 10.00 -27.72 -5.66
CA SER A 23 10.36 -26.40 -6.16
C SER A 23 10.02 -25.41 -5.04
N PRO A 24 10.96 -24.58 -4.58
CA PRO A 24 10.62 -23.54 -3.62
C PRO A 24 9.48 -22.71 -4.24
N ALA A 25 8.37 -22.61 -3.53
CA ALA A 25 7.26 -21.76 -3.94
C ALA A 25 7.85 -20.37 -4.22
N GLN A 26 7.80 -19.95 -5.47
CA GLN A 26 8.27 -18.64 -5.88
C GLN A 26 7.36 -17.64 -5.15
N THR A 27 7.85 -17.07 -4.06
CA THR A 27 7.11 -16.06 -3.29
C THR A 27 6.77 -14.93 -4.26
N SER A 28 5.48 -14.80 -4.59
CA SER A 28 5.00 -13.74 -5.48
C SER A 28 5.37 -12.39 -4.86
N VAL A 29 5.88 -11.50 -5.68
CA VAL A 29 6.15 -10.11 -5.27
C VAL A 29 4.81 -9.45 -4.98
N ARG A 30 4.66 -8.86 -3.78
CA ARG A 30 3.48 -8.07 -3.39
C ARG A 30 3.84 -6.59 -3.43
N VAL A 31 2.92 -5.76 -3.89
CA VAL A 31 3.12 -4.32 -4.03
C VAL A 31 2.05 -3.54 -3.30
N VAL A 32 2.47 -2.60 -2.47
CA VAL A 32 1.64 -1.55 -1.86
C VAL A 32 1.89 -0.26 -2.62
N GLN A 33 0.86 0.37 -3.17
CA GLN A 33 0.95 1.70 -3.78
C GLN A 33 0.35 2.74 -2.85
N VAL A 34 1.11 3.79 -2.53
CA VAL A 34 0.69 4.88 -1.64
C VAL A 34 0.66 6.20 -2.39
N TYR A 35 -0.49 6.84 -2.41
CA TYR A 35 -0.73 8.17 -2.96
C TYR A 35 -0.75 9.18 -1.82
N VAL A 36 0.24 10.08 -1.77
CA VAL A 36 0.35 11.09 -0.72
C VAL A 36 0.10 12.46 -1.32
N ALA A 37 -1.06 13.07 -1.03
CA ALA A 37 -1.30 14.47 -1.34
C ALA A 37 -0.62 15.33 -0.26
N LEU A 38 0.41 16.08 -0.64
CA LEU A 38 1.15 16.93 0.30
C LEU A 38 0.22 17.95 0.97
N ALA A 39 0.41 18.19 2.27
CA ALA A 39 -0.32 19.23 2.98
C ALA A 39 -0.04 20.59 2.34
N ASP A 40 -1.10 21.35 2.05
CA ASP A 40 -0.99 22.63 1.36
C ASP A 40 -1.92 23.66 2.02
N ASN A 41 -1.33 24.61 2.76
CA ASN A 41 -2.08 25.65 3.44
C ASN A 41 -2.78 26.65 2.47
N GLN A 42 -2.38 26.68 1.20
CA GLN A 42 -2.88 27.64 0.22
C GLN A 42 -3.98 27.06 -0.67
N HIS A 43 -3.93 25.77 -0.96
CA HIS A 43 -4.79 25.15 -1.98
C HIS A 43 -5.70 24.05 -1.44
N GLN A 44 -5.70 23.80 -0.13
CA GLN A 44 -6.54 22.77 0.51
C GLN A 44 -7.28 23.36 1.71
N GLY A 45 -8.48 22.85 2.00
CA GLY A 45 -9.31 23.24 3.14
C GLY A 45 -8.82 22.71 4.49
N ILE A 46 -7.51 22.48 4.65
CA ILE A 46 -6.93 21.96 5.90
C ILE A 46 -6.90 23.03 7.00
N VAL A 47 -6.90 22.57 8.26
CA VAL A 47 -6.50 23.44 9.36
C VAL A 47 -5.04 23.84 9.13
N PRO A 48 -4.72 25.14 9.04
CA PRO A 48 -3.36 25.58 8.71
C PRO A 48 -2.32 25.05 9.69
N VAL A 49 -1.26 24.49 9.14
CA VAL A 49 -0.07 24.01 9.87
C VAL A 49 1.08 25.02 9.70
N PRO A 50 2.17 24.94 10.49
CA PRO A 50 3.34 25.79 10.25
C PRO A 50 3.73 25.81 8.78
N ALA A 51 4.05 27.00 8.23
CA ALA A 51 4.23 27.24 6.80
C ALA A 51 5.15 26.21 6.12
N LYS A 52 6.25 25.83 6.79
CA LYS A 52 7.19 24.83 6.27
C LYS A 52 6.60 23.43 6.14
N LEU A 53 5.64 23.07 7.01
CA LEU A 53 4.97 21.76 6.99
C LEU A 53 3.81 21.74 5.99
N GLY A 54 3.18 22.88 5.74
CA GLY A 54 2.05 23.06 4.83
C GLY A 54 2.43 23.70 3.50
N ASP A 55 3.66 23.55 3.06
CA ASP A 55 4.11 23.92 1.72
C ASP A 55 3.93 22.72 0.79
N GLY A 56 2.91 22.80 -0.06
CA GLY A 56 2.53 21.73 -1.00
C GLY A 56 3.56 21.50 -2.12
N ASP A 57 4.57 22.36 -2.26
CA ASP A 57 5.65 22.27 -3.25
C ASP A 57 6.98 21.80 -2.65
N ALA A 58 7.07 21.65 -1.33
CA ALA A 58 8.30 21.32 -0.62
C ALA A 58 8.26 19.92 0.03
N PRO A 59 8.37 18.83 -0.74
CA PRO A 59 8.25 17.47 -0.20
C PRO A 59 9.23 17.18 0.92
N ALA A 60 10.43 17.75 0.89
CA ALA A 60 11.48 17.51 1.89
C ALA A 60 11.09 17.91 3.33
N SER A 61 10.18 18.87 3.49
CA SER A 61 9.73 19.36 4.80
C SER A 61 8.25 19.15 5.05
N ASN A 62 7.48 18.71 4.05
CA ASN A 62 6.05 18.61 4.14
C ASN A 62 5.58 17.62 5.21
N LEU A 63 4.48 17.96 5.90
CA LEU A 63 3.89 17.20 7.00
C LEU A 63 3.71 15.74 6.67
N TYR A 64 3.13 15.41 5.52
CA TYR A 64 2.76 14.04 5.15
C TYR A 64 3.87 13.27 4.45
N TRP A 65 5.01 13.92 4.12
CA TRP A 65 6.08 13.27 3.37
C TRP A 65 7.45 13.30 4.06
N GLY A 66 8.06 14.49 4.14
CA GLY A 66 9.44 14.66 4.59
C GLY A 66 9.61 15.03 6.06
N ALA A 67 8.55 15.45 6.76
CA ALA A 67 8.54 15.66 8.21
C ALA A 67 8.73 14.34 8.97
N ALA A 68 8.96 14.41 10.27
CA ALA A 68 9.33 13.25 11.10
C ALA A 68 8.38 12.06 10.97
N PHE A 69 7.08 12.32 10.87
CA PHE A 69 6.02 11.30 10.73
C PHE A 69 5.42 11.23 9.33
N GLY A 70 6.02 11.93 8.36
CA GLY A 70 5.65 11.81 6.95
C GLY A 70 6.11 10.47 6.37
N VAL A 71 5.44 10.03 5.31
CA VAL A 71 5.59 8.68 4.75
C VAL A 71 7.04 8.36 4.41
N LYS A 72 7.75 9.23 3.68
CA LYS A 72 9.14 8.98 3.30
C LYS A 72 10.07 8.84 4.50
N THR A 73 10.00 9.77 5.44
CA THR A 73 10.91 9.82 6.58
C THR A 73 10.64 8.68 7.55
N TYR A 74 9.38 8.40 7.83
CA TYR A 74 8.98 7.36 8.77
C TYR A 74 9.37 5.96 8.27
N PHE A 75 9.07 5.63 7.01
CA PHE A 75 9.44 4.33 6.44
C PHE A 75 10.96 4.18 6.30
N ARG A 76 11.68 5.25 5.94
CA ARG A 76 13.15 5.24 5.90
C ARG A 76 13.78 4.99 7.26
N GLY A 77 13.17 5.46 8.35
CA GLY A 77 13.59 5.22 9.73
C GLY A 77 13.20 3.87 10.29
N SER A 78 12.34 3.11 9.62
CA SER A 78 11.86 1.81 10.07
C SER A 78 12.94 0.73 9.95
N ARG A 79 12.98 -0.19 10.94
CA ARG A 79 13.87 -1.35 10.91
C ARG A 79 13.44 -2.40 9.90
N ASP A 80 12.16 -2.43 9.53
CA ASP A 80 11.56 -3.46 8.67
C ASP A 80 11.69 -3.13 7.18
N TRP A 81 11.89 -1.84 6.86
CA TRP A 81 11.91 -1.33 5.50
C TRP A 81 13.28 -0.78 5.10
N GLU A 82 13.59 -0.84 3.83
CA GLU A 82 14.80 -0.31 3.22
C GLU A 82 14.42 0.54 2.01
N LEU A 83 14.88 1.79 1.97
CA LEU A 83 14.72 2.65 0.81
C LEU A 83 15.62 2.16 -0.33
N VAL A 84 15.04 1.68 -1.42
CA VAL A 84 15.77 1.13 -2.58
C VAL A 84 15.71 2.02 -3.82
N TYR A 85 14.82 3.03 -3.81
CA TYR A 85 14.68 3.97 -4.92
C TYR A 85 14.09 5.29 -4.39
N ALA A 86 14.65 6.42 -4.84
CA ALA A 86 14.11 7.75 -4.63
C ALA A 86 14.52 8.65 -5.79
N LYS A 87 13.55 9.18 -6.53
CA LYS A 87 13.77 10.06 -7.68
C LYS A 87 12.65 11.08 -7.78
N PRO A 88 12.84 12.18 -8.53
CA PRO A 88 11.74 13.02 -8.98
C PRO A 88 10.61 12.18 -9.56
N GLY A 89 9.39 12.61 -9.38
CA GLY A 89 8.22 11.92 -9.88
C GLY A 89 8.15 11.84 -11.41
N PRO A 90 7.35 10.91 -11.94
CA PRO A 90 7.24 10.70 -13.38
C PRO A 90 6.46 11.80 -14.11
N THR A 91 5.72 12.63 -13.39
CA THR A 91 4.88 13.73 -13.94
C THR A 91 5.10 15.01 -13.14
N SER A 92 4.61 16.15 -13.66
CA SER A 92 4.65 17.43 -12.94
C SER A 92 3.81 17.45 -11.66
N SER A 93 2.78 16.61 -11.58
CA SER A 93 1.93 16.49 -10.39
C SER A 93 2.58 15.67 -9.27
N ILE A 94 3.51 14.78 -9.60
CA ILE A 94 4.22 13.94 -8.63
C ILE A 94 5.63 14.50 -8.44
N LEU A 95 5.89 15.08 -7.28
CA LEU A 95 7.19 15.73 -6.99
C LEU A 95 8.30 14.72 -6.70
N GLU A 96 7.95 13.61 -6.04
CA GLU A 96 8.91 12.55 -5.71
C GLU A 96 8.23 11.18 -5.70
N ARG A 97 8.95 10.15 -6.18
CA ARG A 97 8.59 8.73 -6.01
C ARG A 97 9.66 8.03 -5.20
N CYS A 98 9.25 7.31 -4.16
CA CYS A 98 10.11 6.46 -3.35
C CYS A 98 9.64 5.00 -3.44
N VAL A 99 10.61 4.06 -3.41
CA VAL A 99 10.30 2.64 -3.24
C VAL A 99 11.05 2.10 -2.03
N PHE A 100 10.30 1.45 -1.16
CA PHE A 100 10.84 0.74 -0.01
C PHE A 100 10.65 -0.76 -0.22
N ARG A 101 11.65 -1.54 0.14
CA ARG A 101 11.61 -3.00 0.17
C ARG A 101 11.44 -3.48 1.61
N TYR A 102 10.50 -4.38 1.86
CA TYR A 102 10.41 -5.08 3.14
C TYR A 102 11.59 -6.05 3.29
N ARG A 103 12.31 -6.00 4.41
CA ARG A 103 13.61 -6.67 4.52
C ARG A 103 13.55 -8.20 4.45
N THR A 104 12.48 -8.80 4.94
CA THR A 104 12.34 -10.25 5.12
C THR A 104 11.42 -10.94 4.13
N ARG A 105 10.68 -10.17 3.30
CA ARG A 105 9.73 -10.71 2.31
C ARG A 105 9.85 -9.94 0.99
N ALA A 106 9.40 -10.55 -0.11
CA ALA A 106 9.34 -9.91 -1.43
C ALA A 106 8.14 -8.94 -1.52
N ILE A 107 8.13 -7.92 -0.65
CA ILE A 107 7.08 -6.89 -0.57
C ILE A 107 7.71 -5.53 -0.80
N TYR A 108 7.07 -4.73 -1.66
CA TYR A 108 7.53 -3.41 -2.02
C TYR A 108 6.43 -2.38 -1.76
N LEU A 109 6.79 -1.26 -1.18
CA LEU A 109 5.93 -0.10 -1.02
C LEU A 109 6.43 0.98 -1.98
N VAL A 110 5.59 1.36 -2.92
CA VAL A 110 5.83 2.48 -3.84
C VAL A 110 4.99 3.66 -3.36
N ALA A 111 5.62 4.76 -3.05
CA ALA A 111 4.95 5.95 -2.55
C ALA A 111 5.24 7.14 -3.47
N ASP A 112 4.17 7.85 -3.83
CA ASP A 112 4.20 9.04 -4.68
C ASP A 112 3.76 10.27 -3.89
N ALA A 113 4.62 11.29 -3.83
CA ALA A 113 4.32 12.60 -3.26
C ALA A 113 3.71 13.51 -4.33
N TYR A 114 2.42 13.70 -4.28
CA TYR A 114 1.72 14.64 -5.14
C TYR A 114 1.84 16.06 -4.61
N ARG A 115 2.08 17.01 -5.51
CA ARG A 115 1.98 18.45 -5.23
C ARG A 115 0.66 18.74 -4.52
N GLY A 116 0.68 19.61 -3.51
CA GLY A 116 -0.52 19.89 -2.73
C GLY A 116 -1.68 20.46 -3.54
N SER A 117 -1.40 21.37 -4.49
CA SER A 117 -2.40 21.91 -5.43
C SER A 117 -2.96 20.87 -6.41
N GLU A 118 -2.28 19.72 -6.58
CA GLU A 118 -2.68 18.62 -7.47
C GLU A 118 -3.42 17.49 -6.74
N ILE A 119 -4.01 17.78 -5.58
CA ILE A 119 -4.76 16.79 -4.78
C ILE A 119 -5.90 16.13 -5.57
N ARG A 120 -6.53 16.85 -6.51
CA ARG A 120 -7.54 16.28 -7.42
C ARG A 120 -6.96 15.15 -8.27
N GLN A 121 -5.73 15.33 -8.79
CA GLN A 121 -5.04 14.31 -9.57
C GLN A 121 -4.65 13.12 -8.68
N ALA A 122 -4.16 13.38 -7.45
CA ALA A 122 -3.84 12.32 -6.49
C ALA A 122 -5.05 11.42 -6.19
N LEU A 123 -6.23 12.02 -5.96
CA LEU A 123 -7.48 11.29 -5.73
C LEU A 123 -7.94 10.52 -6.97
N THR A 124 -7.83 11.11 -8.16
CA THR A 124 -8.16 10.44 -9.43
C THR A 124 -7.29 9.23 -9.68
N ASP A 125 -5.99 9.34 -9.44
CA ASP A 125 -5.04 8.24 -9.64
C ASP A 125 -5.21 7.15 -8.57
N PHE A 126 -5.45 7.54 -7.31
CA PHE A 126 -5.79 6.62 -6.23
C PHE A 126 -7.04 5.80 -6.55
N LEU A 127 -8.14 6.46 -6.94
CA LEU A 127 -9.40 5.75 -7.27
C LEU A 127 -9.27 4.91 -8.53
N SER A 128 -8.50 5.36 -9.53
CA SER A 128 -8.19 4.55 -10.71
C SER A 128 -7.42 3.27 -10.34
N ALA A 129 -6.45 3.38 -9.44
CA ALA A 129 -5.73 2.22 -8.93
C ALA A 129 -6.62 1.31 -8.09
N ALA A 130 -7.47 1.87 -7.22
CA ALA A 130 -8.45 1.13 -6.43
C ALA A 130 -9.43 0.35 -7.33
N ALA A 131 -9.82 0.94 -8.46
CA ALA A 131 -10.65 0.31 -9.51
C ALA A 131 -9.90 -0.77 -10.33
N GLY A 132 -8.59 -0.95 -10.12
CA GLY A 132 -7.77 -1.87 -10.89
C GLY A 132 -7.44 -1.37 -12.30
N LEU A 133 -7.54 -0.08 -12.53
CA LEU A 133 -7.22 0.59 -13.78
C LEU A 133 -5.79 1.16 -13.73
N ARG A 134 -5.26 1.54 -14.90
CA ARG A 134 -3.93 2.19 -15.03
C ARG A 134 -2.81 1.46 -14.31
N GLY A 135 -2.73 0.14 -14.52
CA GLY A 135 -1.56 -0.63 -14.08
C GLY A 135 -0.32 -0.18 -14.86
N GLU A 136 0.77 0.07 -14.15
CA GLU A 136 2.05 0.49 -14.71
C GLU A 136 3.16 -0.48 -14.30
N SER A 137 4.24 -0.52 -15.08
CA SER A 137 5.44 -1.29 -14.75
C SER A 137 6.55 -0.34 -14.30
N LEU A 138 7.07 -0.57 -13.09
CA LEU A 138 8.21 0.15 -12.55
C LEU A 138 9.44 -0.77 -12.49
N SER A 139 10.48 -0.45 -13.25
CA SER A 139 11.73 -1.21 -13.27
C SER A 139 12.69 -0.69 -12.20
N LEU A 140 13.12 -1.57 -11.32
CA LEU A 140 14.17 -1.35 -10.34
C LEU A 140 15.41 -2.11 -10.80
N THR A 141 16.41 -1.39 -11.31
CA THR A 141 17.65 -1.98 -11.82
C THR A 141 18.77 -1.77 -10.81
N ASN A 142 19.46 -2.82 -10.48
CA ASN A 142 20.76 -2.80 -9.78
C ASN A 142 21.84 -3.40 -10.69
N ASN A 143 23.09 -3.45 -10.22
CA ASN A 143 24.24 -3.92 -11.01
C ASN A 143 24.15 -5.40 -11.47
N ARG A 144 23.15 -6.16 -11.01
CA ARG A 144 23.07 -7.62 -11.25
C ARG A 144 21.75 -8.08 -11.84
N SER A 145 20.68 -7.31 -11.65
CA SER A 145 19.32 -7.71 -12.05
C SER A 145 18.39 -6.53 -12.20
N THR A 146 17.33 -6.72 -12.97
CA THR A 146 16.20 -5.80 -13.04
C THR A 146 14.97 -6.50 -12.48
N LEU A 147 14.34 -5.88 -11.47
CA LEU A 147 13.05 -6.29 -10.95
C LEU A 147 11.98 -5.36 -11.54
N VAL A 148 10.92 -5.93 -12.05
CA VAL A 148 9.75 -5.17 -12.54
C VAL A 148 8.63 -5.31 -11.52
N LEU A 149 8.18 -4.18 -10.97
CA LEU A 149 7.01 -4.10 -10.10
C LEU A 149 5.80 -3.69 -10.92
N THR A 150 4.65 -4.30 -10.66
CA THR A 150 3.37 -3.84 -11.21
C THR A 150 2.73 -2.90 -10.19
N ILE A 151 2.60 -1.62 -10.54
CA ILE A 151 2.14 -0.54 -9.67
C ILE A 151 0.79 0.02 -10.13
N GLY A 152 0.29 1.05 -9.46
CA GLY A 152 -1.01 1.65 -9.77
C GLY A 152 -2.13 0.61 -9.64
N GLY A 153 -2.95 0.48 -10.68
CA GLY A 153 -4.03 -0.52 -10.75
C GLY A 153 -3.57 -1.97 -10.75
N GLY A 154 -2.28 -2.26 -10.76
CA GLY A 154 -1.71 -3.60 -10.61
C GLY A 154 -1.18 -3.91 -9.20
N ALA A 155 -1.18 -2.93 -8.28
CA ALA A 155 -0.74 -3.15 -6.90
C ALA A 155 -1.71 -4.05 -6.11
N ASP A 156 -1.22 -4.76 -5.10
CA ASP A 156 -2.03 -5.66 -4.26
C ASP A 156 -2.81 -4.92 -3.17
N LEU A 157 -2.27 -3.80 -2.69
CA LEU A 157 -2.90 -2.89 -1.73
C LEU A 157 -2.68 -1.46 -2.20
N VAL A 158 -3.70 -0.62 -2.11
CA VAL A 158 -3.64 0.79 -2.49
C VAL A 158 -3.98 1.67 -1.28
N ALA A 159 -3.19 2.71 -1.02
CA ALA A 159 -3.43 3.62 0.10
C ALA A 159 -3.44 5.08 -0.35
N TYR A 160 -4.29 5.87 0.29
CA TYR A 160 -4.31 7.32 0.21
C TYR A 160 -3.96 7.93 1.56
N VAL A 161 -3.11 8.96 1.54
CA VAL A 161 -2.70 9.72 2.73
C VAL A 161 -2.76 11.21 2.40
N GLY A 162 -3.54 11.98 3.14
CA GLY A 162 -3.65 13.42 2.91
C GLY A 162 -4.94 14.03 3.42
N HIS A 163 -5.20 15.26 3.02
CA HIS A 163 -6.48 15.94 3.24
C HIS A 163 -7.62 15.18 2.55
N ASP A 164 -8.81 15.15 3.16
CA ASP A 164 -10.02 14.70 2.50
C ASP A 164 -10.61 15.83 1.64
N ALA A 165 -10.14 15.92 0.41
CA ALA A 165 -10.62 16.96 -0.50
C ALA A 165 -12.02 16.67 -1.07
N PHE A 166 -12.65 15.53 -0.79
CA PHE A 166 -14.06 15.33 -1.07
C PHE A 166 -14.97 16.13 -0.14
N MET A 167 -14.41 16.68 0.94
CA MET A 167 -15.08 17.74 1.73
C MET A 167 -15.16 19.06 0.95
N ASP A 168 -14.25 19.31 0.01
CA ASP A 168 -14.11 20.59 -0.70
C ASP A 168 -14.71 20.53 -2.11
N PHE A 169 -14.61 19.38 -2.80
CA PHE A 169 -15.08 19.22 -4.18
C PHE A 169 -15.46 17.77 -4.51
N GLN A 170 -16.06 17.58 -5.65
CA GLN A 170 -16.38 16.26 -6.21
C GLN A 170 -15.56 15.99 -7.48
N ILE A 171 -15.40 14.71 -7.81
CA ILE A 171 -14.85 14.24 -9.09
C ILE A 171 -15.85 13.26 -9.73
N GLU A 172 -15.68 13.00 -11.01
CA GLU A 172 -16.47 11.96 -11.69
C GLU A 172 -16.13 10.58 -11.09
N PRO A 173 -17.14 9.74 -10.82
CA PRO A 173 -16.92 8.40 -10.33
C PRO A 173 -16.08 7.57 -11.30
N ILE A 174 -15.18 6.77 -10.74
CA ILE A 174 -14.34 5.85 -11.50
C ILE A 174 -14.87 4.44 -11.30
N HIS A 175 -15.33 3.83 -12.39
CA HIS A 175 -15.97 2.51 -12.33
C HIS A 175 -14.93 1.39 -12.45
N GLY A 176 -14.97 0.45 -11.51
CA GLY A 176 -14.16 -0.76 -11.54
C GLY A 176 -14.59 -1.74 -12.64
N THR A 177 -13.71 -2.62 -13.03
CA THR A 177 -14.01 -3.68 -14.00
C THR A 177 -14.84 -4.77 -13.35
N ARG A 178 -16.04 -5.03 -13.85
CA ARG A 178 -16.92 -6.10 -13.35
C ARG A 178 -16.21 -7.46 -13.41
N GLY A 179 -16.40 -8.26 -12.36
CA GLY A 179 -15.84 -9.62 -12.28
C GLY A 179 -14.37 -9.70 -11.86
N LYS A 180 -13.70 -8.58 -11.62
CA LYS A 180 -12.38 -8.59 -10.99
C LYS A 180 -12.50 -8.65 -9.45
N PRO A 181 -11.53 -9.29 -8.76
CA PRO A 181 -11.48 -9.27 -7.31
C PRO A 181 -11.42 -7.82 -6.78
N SER A 182 -12.14 -7.58 -5.70
CA SER A 182 -12.12 -6.29 -5.00
C SER A 182 -10.72 -6.03 -4.43
N ARG A 183 -10.21 -4.81 -4.64
CA ARG A 183 -8.89 -4.42 -4.16
C ARG A 183 -8.96 -3.85 -2.74
N PRO A 184 -8.12 -4.31 -1.81
CA PRO A 184 -8.05 -3.70 -0.50
C PRO A 184 -7.49 -2.29 -0.59
N VAL A 185 -8.11 -1.36 0.15
CA VAL A 185 -7.67 0.04 0.21
C VAL A 185 -7.56 0.53 1.65
N ILE A 186 -6.57 1.40 1.89
CA ILE A 186 -6.41 2.17 3.13
C ILE A 186 -6.63 3.64 2.79
N VAL A 187 -7.49 4.34 3.54
CA VAL A 187 -7.71 5.78 3.36
C VAL A 187 -7.49 6.51 4.68
N LEU A 188 -6.34 7.17 4.79
CA LEU A 188 -6.00 8.02 5.92
C LEU A 188 -6.24 9.47 5.55
N ALA A 189 -7.47 9.91 5.75
CA ALA A 189 -7.97 11.27 5.56
C ALA A 189 -9.11 11.51 6.56
N CYS A 190 -9.46 12.77 6.83
CA CYS A 190 -10.53 13.09 7.76
C CYS A 190 -11.88 12.51 7.28
N ASP A 191 -12.62 11.86 8.18
CA ASP A 191 -13.95 11.31 7.95
C ASP A 191 -14.13 10.53 6.62
N SER A 192 -13.05 9.82 6.24
CA SER A 192 -12.94 9.19 4.92
C SER A 192 -13.99 8.11 4.68
N LYS A 193 -14.51 7.46 5.73
CA LYS A 193 -15.63 6.52 5.58
C LYS A 193 -16.87 7.17 4.96
N TYR A 194 -17.17 8.40 5.35
CA TYR A 194 -18.33 9.12 4.82
C TYR A 194 -18.08 9.63 3.40
N PHE A 195 -16.96 10.32 3.18
CA PHE A 195 -16.74 11.03 1.92
C PHE A 195 -16.19 10.12 0.80
N PHE A 196 -15.38 9.11 1.11
CA PHE A 196 -14.85 8.19 0.09
C PHE A 196 -15.79 7.03 -0.25
N ALA A 197 -16.76 6.70 0.62
CA ALA A 197 -17.62 5.52 0.40
C ALA A 197 -18.31 5.48 -0.96
N PRO A 198 -18.91 6.55 -1.50
CA PRO A 198 -19.54 6.53 -2.82
C PRO A 198 -18.54 6.15 -3.92
N TYR A 199 -17.36 6.77 -3.90
CA TYR A 199 -16.31 6.56 -4.91
C TYR A 199 -15.70 5.16 -4.86
N LEU A 200 -15.44 4.66 -3.65
CA LEU A 200 -14.88 3.31 -3.46
C LEU A 200 -15.86 2.20 -3.86
N LYS A 201 -17.18 2.43 -3.67
CA LYS A 201 -18.23 1.52 -4.15
C LYS A 201 -18.22 1.43 -5.67
N GLU A 202 -18.18 2.57 -6.37
CA GLU A 202 -18.10 2.62 -7.83
C GLU A 202 -16.81 2.02 -8.36
N ALA A 203 -15.67 2.23 -7.68
CA ALA A 203 -14.41 1.62 -7.98
C ALA A 203 -14.39 0.10 -7.74
N GLY A 204 -15.36 -0.47 -7.01
CA GLY A 204 -15.39 -1.87 -6.63
C GLY A 204 -14.27 -2.25 -5.65
N ALA A 205 -13.78 -1.29 -4.88
CA ALA A 205 -12.72 -1.48 -3.89
C ALA A 205 -13.26 -2.04 -2.57
N SER A 206 -12.39 -2.58 -1.72
CA SER A 206 -12.72 -3.09 -0.38
C SER A 206 -11.97 -2.29 0.68
N PRO A 207 -12.66 -1.49 1.50
CA PRO A 207 -11.99 -0.74 2.56
C PRO A 207 -11.38 -1.67 3.60
N LEU A 208 -10.05 -1.68 3.67
CA LEU A 208 -9.30 -2.39 4.71
C LEU A 208 -9.22 -1.55 5.98
N LEU A 209 -8.98 -0.24 5.81
CA LEU A 209 -8.96 0.73 6.90
C LEU A 209 -9.34 2.11 6.39
N TRP A 210 -10.21 2.80 7.10
CA TRP A 210 -10.60 4.19 6.89
C TRP A 210 -11.01 4.87 8.20
N THR A 211 -11.36 6.14 8.16
CA THR A 211 -11.62 6.94 9.36
C THR A 211 -13.07 7.40 9.43
N THR A 212 -13.53 7.60 10.65
CA THR A 212 -14.89 8.06 10.99
C THR A 212 -14.90 9.44 11.64
N GLY A 213 -13.83 10.21 11.53
CA GLY A 213 -13.69 11.53 12.10
C GLY A 213 -12.40 12.22 11.69
N LEU A 214 -12.13 13.37 12.27
CA LEU A 214 -10.92 14.15 11.99
C LEU A 214 -9.67 13.41 12.47
N MET A 215 -8.62 13.40 11.66
CA MET A 215 -7.36 12.72 11.97
C MET A 215 -6.12 13.49 11.49
N ALA A 216 -4.97 13.14 12.06
CA ALA A 216 -3.66 13.44 11.50
C ALA A 216 -3.23 12.24 10.61
N PRO A 217 -3.21 12.37 9.27
CA PRO A 217 -2.87 11.27 8.36
C PRO A 217 -1.35 11.03 8.30
N GLU A 218 -0.76 10.59 9.42
CA GLU A 218 0.66 10.38 9.56
C GLU A 218 1.05 8.90 9.40
N ALA A 219 2.30 8.65 9.04
CA ALA A 219 2.78 7.37 8.55
C ALA A 219 2.83 6.24 9.59
N TYR A 220 2.82 6.53 10.88
CA TYR A 220 2.77 5.48 11.92
C TYR A 220 1.48 4.65 11.84
N THR A 221 0.35 5.29 11.55
CA THR A 221 -0.93 4.59 11.32
C THR A 221 -0.90 3.76 10.04
N LEU A 222 -0.40 4.35 8.95
CA LEU A 222 -0.23 3.65 7.68
C LEU A 222 0.65 2.42 7.84
N LYS A 223 1.81 2.56 8.52
CA LYS A 223 2.73 1.43 8.74
C LYS A 223 2.06 0.32 9.55
N ALA A 224 1.36 0.66 10.64
CA ALA A 224 0.68 -0.34 11.47
C ALA A 224 -0.37 -1.13 10.66
N ALA A 225 -1.16 -0.45 9.83
CA ALA A 225 -2.12 -1.12 8.95
C ALA A 225 -1.46 -2.00 7.88
N ILE A 226 -0.36 -1.54 7.28
CA ILE A 226 0.41 -2.32 6.30
C ILE A 226 1.07 -3.52 6.97
N ASP A 227 1.60 -3.39 8.17
CA ASP A 227 2.21 -4.51 8.90
C ASP A 227 1.19 -5.62 9.17
N GLY A 228 -0.04 -5.30 9.59
CA GLY A 228 -1.13 -6.25 9.74
C GLY A 228 -1.52 -6.91 8.42
N TRP A 229 -1.60 -6.14 7.33
CA TRP A 229 -1.84 -6.69 5.99
C TRP A 229 -0.71 -7.63 5.52
N ILE A 230 0.55 -7.32 5.83
CA ILE A 230 1.71 -8.20 5.56
C ILE A 230 1.61 -9.51 6.35
N ALA A 231 1.09 -9.44 7.58
CA ALA A 231 0.88 -10.59 8.44
C ALA A 231 -0.39 -11.38 8.11
N ASP A 232 -1.14 -10.95 7.09
CA ASP A 232 -2.42 -11.54 6.65
C ASP A 232 -3.46 -11.58 7.79
N GLU A 233 -3.46 -10.53 8.66
CA GLU A 233 -4.41 -10.34 9.75
C GLU A 233 -5.80 -9.95 9.24
N ASP A 234 -6.82 -10.19 10.06
CA ASP A 234 -8.18 -9.72 9.77
C ASP A 234 -8.33 -8.20 9.95
N GLY A 235 -9.42 -7.65 9.42
CA GLY A 235 -9.66 -6.21 9.43
C GLY A 235 -9.75 -5.61 10.84
N GLU A 236 -10.29 -6.33 11.83
CA GLU A 236 -10.40 -5.86 13.22
C GLU A 236 -9.04 -5.81 13.92
N SER A 237 -8.18 -6.78 13.67
CA SER A 237 -6.80 -6.78 14.15
C SER A 237 -6.02 -5.61 13.54
N ILE A 238 -6.12 -5.38 12.23
CA ILE A 238 -5.51 -4.25 11.54
C ILE A 238 -6.04 -2.92 12.10
N ARG A 239 -7.35 -2.80 12.34
CA ARG A 239 -7.97 -1.61 12.94
C ARG A 239 -7.41 -1.35 14.34
N SER A 240 -7.30 -2.38 15.16
CA SER A 240 -6.75 -2.28 16.51
C SER A 240 -5.30 -1.79 16.50
N HIS A 241 -4.43 -2.38 15.68
CA HIS A 241 -3.04 -1.96 15.56
C HIS A 241 -2.90 -0.52 15.04
N ALA A 242 -3.71 -0.12 14.06
CA ALA A 242 -3.76 1.26 13.58
C ALA A 242 -4.17 2.24 14.68
N ALA A 243 -5.19 1.89 15.47
CA ALA A 243 -5.66 2.68 16.61
C ALA A 243 -4.62 2.79 17.72
N GLU A 244 -3.93 1.69 18.06
CA GLU A 244 -2.83 1.69 19.03
C GLU A 244 -1.69 2.60 18.58
N ALA A 245 -1.27 2.50 17.32
CA ALA A 245 -0.25 3.36 16.74
C ALA A 245 -0.70 4.83 16.78
N TYR A 246 -1.94 5.13 16.40
CA TYR A 246 -2.49 6.47 16.46
C TYR A 246 -2.50 7.04 17.86
N ASN A 247 -3.03 6.30 18.84
CA ASN A 247 -3.06 6.73 20.25
C ASN A 247 -1.67 6.95 20.82
N LYS A 248 -0.68 6.14 20.44
CA LYS A 248 0.71 6.29 20.89
C LYS A 248 1.29 7.67 20.56
N TYR A 249 0.95 8.23 19.41
CA TYR A 249 1.50 9.51 18.96
C TYR A 249 0.55 10.70 19.21
N GLN A 250 -0.75 10.49 19.14
CA GLN A 250 -1.75 11.55 19.30
C GLN A 250 -2.29 11.69 20.74
N HIS A 251 -2.04 10.69 21.60
CA HIS A 251 -2.45 10.69 23.00
C HIS A 251 -3.96 10.97 23.21
N CYS A 252 -4.81 10.54 22.27
CA CYS A 252 -6.26 10.80 22.31
C CYS A 252 -7.06 9.83 23.17
N GLY A 253 -6.41 8.80 23.72
CA GLY A 253 -7.04 7.71 24.46
C GLY A 253 -7.40 6.51 23.58
N SER A 254 -7.21 5.29 24.09
CA SER A 254 -7.35 4.05 23.31
C SER A 254 -8.75 3.86 22.74
N LEU A 255 -9.81 4.19 23.49
CA LEU A 255 -11.19 4.08 23.00
C LEU A 255 -11.49 5.10 21.89
N ALA A 256 -11.03 6.35 22.05
CA ALA A 256 -11.20 7.38 21.01
C ALA A 256 -10.46 7.00 19.73
N ALA A 257 -9.21 6.51 19.84
CA ALA A 257 -8.45 6.01 18.71
C ALA A 257 -9.14 4.82 18.04
N LEU A 258 -9.67 3.87 18.80
CA LEU A 258 -10.36 2.71 18.26
C LEU A 258 -11.65 3.11 17.51
N HIS A 259 -12.40 4.10 18.02
CA HIS A 259 -13.60 4.60 17.36
C HIS A 259 -13.29 5.43 16.12
N LEU A 260 -12.09 6.01 16.02
CA LEU A 260 -11.67 6.80 14.85
C LEU A 260 -11.49 5.94 13.60
N PHE A 261 -11.20 4.65 13.74
CA PHE A 261 -10.97 3.77 12.61
C PHE A 261 -12.11 2.76 12.41
N ALA A 262 -12.35 2.42 11.15
CA ALA A 262 -13.29 1.39 10.74
C ALA A 262 -12.66 0.47 9.67
N THR A 263 -13.21 -0.73 9.53
CA THR A 263 -12.85 -1.71 8.51
C THR A 263 -14.11 -2.18 7.78
N GLY A 264 -13.98 -2.63 6.54
CA GLY A 264 -15.12 -3.10 5.73
C GLY A 264 -16.15 -2.01 5.42
N TRP A 265 -17.27 -2.43 4.86
CA TRP A 265 -18.40 -1.57 4.49
C TRP A 265 -19.36 -1.33 5.65
#